data_efe91dd9c3c163a63936741ea9ec35fe
#
_entry.id   efe91dd9c3c163a63936741ea9ec35fe
#
_cell.length_a   1.000
_cell.length_b   1.000
_cell.length_c   1.000
_cell.angle_alpha   90.00
_cell.angle_beta   90.00
_cell.angle_gamma   90.00
#
_symmetry.space_group_name_H-M   'P 1'
#
loop_
_entity.id
_entity.type
_entity.pdbx_description
1 polymer ?
#
loop_
_entity_poly.entity_id
_entity_poly.type
_entity_poly.pdbx_seq_one_letter_code
_entity_poly.pdbx_strand_id
1 'polypeptide(L)'
;YLLMPDRFANGNPDNDQIAGMAEYKVDRNDPNARHGGDLAGIEQHLDYFSDLGVTALWFTPVLENNMTGGSYHGYATTDYYKVDPRFGTNDEYKQLIEKAHARGIKIVMDMIFNHCGVEHVWIKDMPSKDWFNNPDHENNFVQTSFKLTPHVDPYTSQYDFDQMNDGWFVTAMPDLNQKNPHVYRYLVQNSFWWIEYANIDGIRMDTYPYADYDAMSNWMKALNEEYPNYNTVGETWVTEPAYTAWWQKDSKLSAPKNSNLKTVMDFSFFDKINIAKTEQTETWFKGLDRVYNNFVYDFLYPNPASVLAFIENHDTDRFLGESDNLPMLKQASTLLLTTRRIPQLYYGTEIMMNGVKSKSDGYVRKDFPGGWSDDKKTALTAAGRTKLQNECYNFYKTILNWRKGNDVIAKGSMVQFMVQNGVYAYARQYEGKTVFVMLNGTDAETTVPLKFYKEVLKESKQGKDILSGKTVSLGEELKMAARESLVIEL
;
A
#
# COMPACT_ATOMS: atom_id res chain seq x y z
N TYR A 1 7.21 -0.04 2.10
CA TYR A 1 7.37 -1.18 1.18
C TYR A 1 6.50 -2.33 1.67
N LEU A 2 5.47 -2.71 0.88
CA LEU A 2 4.58 -3.83 1.15
C LEU A 2 5.21 -5.12 0.63
N LEU A 3 5.32 -6.13 1.48
CA LEU A 3 5.73 -7.46 1.07
C LEU A 3 4.84 -8.56 1.68
N MET A 4 4.84 -9.72 1.02
CA MET A 4 4.17 -10.92 1.50
C MET A 4 5.24 -11.87 2.07
N PRO A 5 5.21 -12.18 3.37
CA PRO A 5 6.21 -13.06 4.00
C PRO A 5 6.38 -14.38 3.25
N ASP A 6 5.27 -15.06 2.93
CA ASP A 6 5.27 -16.34 2.22
C ASP A 6 5.94 -16.30 0.84
N ARG A 7 6.09 -15.10 0.23
CA ARG A 7 6.51 -14.92 -1.18
C ARG A 7 7.85 -14.21 -1.34
N PHE A 8 8.49 -13.81 -0.25
CA PHE A 8 9.70 -13.01 -0.35
C PHE A 8 10.98 -13.86 -0.25
N ALA A 9 11.16 -14.59 0.83
CA ALA A 9 12.32 -15.47 1.02
C ALA A 9 12.06 -16.51 2.10
N ASN A 10 12.57 -17.73 1.90
CA ASN A 10 12.60 -18.81 2.88
C ASN A 10 13.95 -18.84 3.59
N GLY A 11 13.96 -18.42 4.84
CA GLY A 11 15.18 -18.39 5.69
C GLY A 11 15.30 -19.59 6.62
N ASN A 12 14.18 -20.30 6.86
CA ASN A 12 14.14 -21.47 7.75
C ASN A 12 13.24 -22.57 7.16
N PRO A 13 13.76 -23.46 6.30
CA PRO A 13 12.96 -24.54 5.73
C PRO A 13 12.34 -25.52 6.74
N ASP A 14 12.81 -25.53 7.99
CA ASP A 14 12.28 -26.42 9.02
C ASP A 14 10.86 -26.00 9.49
N ASN A 15 10.45 -24.75 9.23
CA ASN A 15 9.10 -24.28 9.54
C ASN A 15 8.12 -24.39 8.37
N ASP A 16 8.53 -24.84 7.19
CA ASP A 16 7.67 -24.99 6.00
C ASP A 16 6.50 -25.93 6.28
N GLN A 17 6.70 -26.94 7.10
CA GLN A 17 5.74 -28.00 7.39
C GLN A 17 5.58 -28.21 8.91
N ILE A 18 4.57 -27.57 9.48
CA ILE A 18 4.30 -27.67 10.92
C ILE A 18 3.16 -28.65 11.18
N ALA A 19 3.44 -29.65 12.01
CA ALA A 19 2.44 -30.65 12.40
C ALA A 19 1.21 -30.00 13.07
N GLY A 20 0.02 -30.35 12.63
CA GLY A 20 -1.24 -29.81 13.16
C GLY A 20 -1.76 -28.60 12.41
N MET A 21 -1.00 -28.03 11.47
CA MET A 21 -1.51 -27.00 10.57
C MET A 21 -2.34 -27.64 9.45
N ALA A 22 -3.50 -27.03 9.14
CA ALA A 22 -4.45 -27.58 8.17
C ALA A 22 -3.89 -27.59 6.74
N GLU A 23 -3.30 -26.49 6.30
CA GLU A 23 -2.52 -26.42 5.05
C GLU A 23 -1.06 -26.77 5.37
N TYR A 24 -0.77 -28.07 5.29
CA TYR A 24 0.50 -28.63 5.75
C TYR A 24 1.63 -28.53 4.74
N LYS A 25 1.31 -28.57 3.43
CA LYS A 25 2.31 -28.68 2.36
C LYS A 25 2.65 -27.33 1.75
N VAL A 26 3.92 -27.17 1.38
CA VAL A 26 4.42 -26.11 0.51
C VAL A 26 4.41 -26.60 -0.93
N ASP A 27 3.86 -25.82 -1.87
CA ASP A 27 3.90 -26.09 -3.30
C ASP A 27 4.08 -24.80 -4.11
N ARG A 28 5.32 -24.50 -4.46
CA ARG A 28 5.69 -23.31 -5.26
C ARG A 28 5.20 -23.35 -6.72
N ASN A 29 4.67 -24.48 -7.19
CA ASN A 29 4.07 -24.57 -8.53
C ASN A 29 2.58 -24.19 -8.53
N ASP A 30 1.92 -24.23 -7.39
CA ASP A 30 0.56 -23.73 -7.23
C ASP A 30 0.58 -22.29 -6.71
N PRO A 31 0.23 -21.28 -7.53
CA PRO A 31 0.29 -19.88 -7.12
C PRO A 31 -0.62 -19.54 -5.92
N ASN A 32 -1.57 -20.40 -5.57
CA ASN A 32 -2.48 -20.19 -4.46
C ASN A 32 -2.14 -21.02 -3.20
N ALA A 33 -1.12 -21.87 -3.26
CA ALA A 33 -0.59 -22.60 -2.11
C ALA A 33 0.44 -21.76 -1.33
N ARG A 34 0.87 -22.26 -0.19
CA ARG A 34 2.03 -21.73 0.54
C ARG A 34 3.32 -22.04 -0.19
N HIS A 35 4.27 -21.09 -0.15
CA HIS A 35 5.58 -21.20 -0.79
C HIS A 35 6.74 -21.29 0.23
N GLY A 36 6.45 -21.08 1.52
CA GLY A 36 7.42 -21.26 2.60
C GLY A 36 8.35 -20.08 2.88
N GLY A 37 8.05 -18.90 2.34
CA GLY A 37 8.73 -17.69 2.80
C GLY A 37 8.36 -17.36 4.24
N ASP A 38 9.30 -16.75 5.01
CA ASP A 38 9.19 -16.60 6.45
C ASP A 38 9.88 -15.32 7.00
N LEU A 39 9.77 -15.09 8.31
CA LEU A 39 10.38 -13.95 9.00
C LEU A 39 11.92 -14.03 8.96
N ALA A 40 12.48 -15.23 9.04
CA ALA A 40 13.94 -15.43 8.97
C ALA A 40 14.49 -15.05 7.59
N GLY A 41 13.77 -15.36 6.52
CA GLY A 41 14.13 -14.94 5.17
C GLY A 41 14.08 -13.43 4.98
N ILE A 42 13.05 -12.77 5.55
CA ILE A 42 12.98 -11.30 5.54
C ILE A 42 14.17 -10.71 6.32
N GLU A 43 14.46 -11.25 7.50
CA GLU A 43 15.56 -10.78 8.36
C GLU A 43 16.91 -10.85 7.66
N GLN A 44 17.19 -11.95 6.97
CA GLN A 44 18.43 -12.15 6.20
C GLN A 44 18.62 -11.10 5.10
N HIS A 45 17.54 -10.46 4.66
CA HIS A 45 17.55 -9.49 3.56
C HIS A 45 17.23 -8.05 3.97
N LEU A 46 17.31 -7.70 5.25
CA LEU A 46 17.07 -6.33 5.71
C LEU A 46 18.01 -5.31 5.05
N ASP A 47 19.24 -5.70 4.72
CA ASP A 47 20.21 -4.85 4.04
C ASP A 47 19.77 -4.52 2.60
N TYR A 48 19.04 -5.41 1.92
CA TYR A 48 18.45 -5.14 0.61
C TYR A 48 17.48 -3.94 0.66
N PHE A 49 16.61 -3.92 1.67
CA PHE A 49 15.64 -2.82 1.85
C PHE A 49 16.32 -1.51 2.25
N SER A 50 17.33 -1.58 3.12
CA SER A 50 18.11 -0.42 3.53
C SER A 50 18.88 0.18 2.36
N ASP A 51 19.54 -0.66 1.54
CA ASP A 51 20.26 -0.24 0.33
C ASP A 51 19.34 0.39 -0.71
N LEU A 52 18.14 -0.16 -0.89
CA LEU A 52 17.11 0.39 -1.78
C LEU A 52 16.62 1.78 -1.32
N GLY A 53 16.71 2.09 -0.01
CA GLY A 53 16.24 3.34 0.57
C GLY A 53 14.84 3.25 1.20
N VAL A 54 14.37 2.04 1.49
CA VAL A 54 13.10 1.79 2.20
C VAL A 54 13.20 2.31 3.63
N THR A 55 12.13 2.96 4.10
CA THR A 55 12.05 3.54 5.45
C THR A 55 11.01 2.85 6.34
N ALA A 56 10.10 2.07 5.74
CA ALA A 56 9.14 1.25 6.47
C ALA A 56 8.81 -0.02 5.67
N LEU A 57 8.70 -1.15 6.36
CA LEU A 57 8.17 -2.40 5.81
C LEU A 57 6.76 -2.61 6.36
N TRP A 58 5.84 -2.97 5.49
CA TRP A 58 4.52 -3.46 5.81
C TRP A 58 4.42 -4.90 5.30
N PHE A 59 4.18 -5.84 6.21
CA PHE A 59 3.94 -7.24 5.88
C PHE A 59 2.44 -7.49 5.76
N THR A 60 1.99 -8.28 4.76
CA THR A 60 0.67 -8.89 4.85
C THR A 60 0.58 -9.67 6.16
N PRO A 61 -0.62 -9.97 6.69
CA PRO A 61 -0.76 -10.43 8.07
C PRO A 61 0.15 -11.61 8.41
N VAL A 62 0.88 -11.47 9.51
CA VAL A 62 1.81 -12.50 10.04
C VAL A 62 1.17 -13.39 11.10
N LEU A 63 -0.05 -13.07 11.53
CA LEU A 63 -0.77 -13.83 12.55
C LEU A 63 -1.20 -15.20 12.02
N GLU A 64 -1.42 -16.13 12.94
CA GLU A 64 -1.81 -17.51 12.61
C GLU A 64 -3.03 -17.53 11.68
N ASN A 65 -2.87 -18.24 10.57
CA ASN A 65 -3.90 -18.46 9.57
C ASN A 65 -4.01 -19.97 9.28
N ASN A 66 -4.57 -20.71 10.24
CA ASN A 66 -4.66 -22.16 10.17
C ASN A 66 -5.88 -22.63 9.35
N MET A 67 -5.99 -22.10 8.13
CA MET A 67 -7.03 -22.46 7.15
C MET A 67 -6.62 -23.64 6.31
N THR A 68 -7.59 -24.36 5.74
CA THR A 68 -7.38 -25.55 4.92
C THR A 68 -6.82 -25.25 3.52
N GLY A 69 -6.86 -23.99 3.09
CA GLY A 69 -6.30 -23.54 1.81
C GLY A 69 -6.19 -22.02 1.75
N GLY A 70 -5.27 -21.54 0.92
CA GLY A 70 -5.03 -20.11 0.74
C GLY A 70 -4.43 -19.41 1.96
N SER A 71 -3.93 -20.13 2.95
CA SER A 71 -3.46 -19.56 4.22
C SER A 71 -2.24 -18.63 4.07
N TYR A 72 -1.57 -18.68 2.92
CA TYR A 72 -0.38 -17.87 2.63
C TYR A 72 -0.62 -16.36 2.70
N HIS A 73 -1.85 -15.91 2.45
CA HIS A 73 -2.15 -14.47 2.42
C HIS A 73 -2.30 -13.84 3.81
N GLY A 74 -2.66 -14.62 4.85
CA GLY A 74 -2.74 -14.18 6.24
C GLY A 74 -4.07 -13.55 6.67
N TYR A 75 -5.00 -13.23 5.76
CA TYR A 75 -6.21 -12.45 6.06
C TYR A 75 -7.35 -13.23 6.75
N ALA A 76 -7.26 -14.54 6.90
CA ALA A 76 -8.23 -15.37 7.63
C ALA A 76 -7.64 -15.80 8.99
N THR A 77 -7.43 -14.83 9.88
CA THR A 77 -6.76 -15.02 11.19
C THR A 77 -7.47 -16.07 12.06
N THR A 78 -6.71 -17.03 12.59
CA THR A 78 -7.22 -18.04 13.53
C THR A 78 -6.69 -17.89 14.95
N ASP A 79 -5.67 -17.06 15.18
CA ASP A 79 -5.21 -16.64 16.51
C ASP A 79 -4.63 -15.20 16.42
N TYR A 80 -5.21 -14.27 17.13
CA TYR A 80 -4.83 -12.84 17.08
C TYR A 80 -3.60 -12.49 17.93
N TYR A 81 -3.13 -13.40 18.79
CA TYR A 81 -1.97 -13.18 19.67
C TYR A 81 -0.76 -14.02 19.33
N LYS A 82 -0.84 -14.74 18.22
CA LYS A 82 0.22 -15.68 17.82
C LYS A 82 0.62 -15.46 16.36
N VAL A 83 1.91 -15.33 16.13
CA VAL A 83 2.48 -15.40 14.78
C VAL A 83 2.27 -16.79 14.21
N ASP A 84 1.94 -16.90 12.92
CA ASP A 84 1.81 -18.19 12.23
C ASP A 84 3.12 -18.96 12.35
N PRO A 85 3.10 -20.19 12.92
CA PRO A 85 4.34 -20.94 13.18
C PRO A 85 5.12 -21.29 11.90
N ARG A 86 4.47 -21.19 10.72
CA ARG A 86 5.14 -21.35 9.41
C ARG A 86 5.86 -20.06 8.97
N PHE A 87 5.64 -18.94 9.63
CA PHE A 87 6.43 -17.71 9.48
C PHE A 87 7.49 -17.58 10.57
N GLY A 88 7.25 -18.14 11.75
CA GLY A 88 8.12 -18.04 12.92
C GLY A 88 7.33 -17.93 14.24
N THR A 89 7.94 -17.31 15.22
CA THR A 89 7.37 -17.10 16.56
C THR A 89 7.16 -15.61 16.85
N ASN A 90 6.40 -15.32 17.91
CA ASN A 90 6.24 -13.94 18.39
C ASN A 90 7.61 -13.29 18.72
N ASP A 91 8.51 -14.04 19.32
CA ASP A 91 9.84 -13.54 19.69
C ASP A 91 10.72 -13.28 18.46
N GLU A 92 10.65 -14.14 17.43
CA GLU A 92 11.35 -13.91 16.16
C GLU A 92 10.78 -12.69 15.43
N TYR A 93 9.47 -12.45 15.47
CA TYR A 93 8.86 -11.23 14.92
C TYR A 93 9.37 -9.98 15.64
N LYS A 94 9.42 -10.01 16.99
CA LYS A 94 10.02 -8.93 17.79
C LYS A 94 11.49 -8.69 17.45
N GLN A 95 12.29 -9.75 17.33
CA GLN A 95 13.71 -9.66 16.95
C GLN A 95 13.90 -9.08 15.55
N LEU A 96 13.08 -9.47 14.59
CA LEU A 96 13.07 -8.88 13.24
C LEU A 96 12.82 -7.37 13.30
N ILE A 97 11.86 -6.92 14.12
CA ILE A 97 11.56 -5.50 14.31
C ILE A 97 12.75 -4.75 14.91
N GLU A 98 13.38 -5.29 15.96
CA GLU A 98 14.58 -4.71 16.57
C GLU A 98 15.72 -4.55 15.55
N LYS A 99 15.95 -5.57 14.71
CA LYS A 99 16.97 -5.54 13.65
C LYS A 99 16.64 -4.58 12.51
N ALA A 100 15.34 -4.41 12.19
CA ALA A 100 14.86 -3.42 11.23
C ALA A 100 15.08 -1.99 11.78
N HIS A 101 14.74 -1.76 13.05
CA HIS A 101 14.97 -0.49 13.73
C HIS A 101 16.45 -0.10 13.76
N ALA A 102 17.36 -1.06 14.00
CA ALA A 102 18.80 -0.84 13.96
C ALA A 102 19.28 -0.33 12.58
N ARG A 103 18.52 -0.55 11.52
CA ARG A 103 18.76 -0.05 10.15
C ARG A 103 17.95 1.19 9.79
N GLY A 104 17.19 1.74 10.75
CA GLY A 104 16.32 2.88 10.54
C GLY A 104 15.06 2.55 9.71
N ILE A 105 14.66 1.27 9.68
CA ILE A 105 13.45 0.79 9.00
C ILE A 105 12.37 0.56 10.04
N LYS A 106 11.20 1.15 9.84
CA LYS A 106 10.01 0.99 10.65
C LYS A 106 9.20 -0.23 10.21
N ILE A 107 8.39 -0.78 11.12
CA ILE A 107 7.52 -1.92 10.81
C ILE A 107 6.06 -1.55 11.01
N VAL A 108 5.26 -1.81 9.96
CA VAL A 108 3.81 -1.65 9.95
C VAL A 108 3.17 -3.04 9.98
N MET A 109 2.34 -3.28 10.99
CA MET A 109 1.61 -4.53 11.13
C MET A 109 0.26 -4.42 10.43
N ASP A 110 -0.09 -5.45 9.66
CA ASP A 110 -1.42 -5.60 9.07
C ASP A 110 -2.35 -6.26 10.09
N MET A 111 -3.48 -5.63 10.40
CA MET A 111 -4.48 -6.12 11.35
C MET A 111 -5.85 -6.22 10.69
N ILE A 112 -6.64 -7.20 11.12
CA ILE A 112 -7.98 -7.46 10.61
C ILE A 112 -8.96 -7.43 11.78
N PHE A 113 -9.82 -6.38 11.84
CA PHE A 113 -10.85 -6.27 12.88
C PHE A 113 -12.23 -6.64 12.38
N ASN A 114 -12.43 -6.65 11.06
CA ASN A 114 -13.72 -6.96 10.47
C ASN A 114 -14.11 -8.42 10.64
N HIS A 115 -13.19 -9.35 10.42
CA HIS A 115 -13.49 -10.78 10.36
C HIS A 115 -12.34 -11.61 10.92
N CYS A 116 -12.59 -12.90 11.14
CA CYS A 116 -11.56 -13.91 11.40
C CYS A 116 -11.64 -15.02 10.36
N GLY A 117 -10.82 -16.07 10.50
CA GLY A 117 -10.94 -17.29 9.69
C GLY A 117 -12.05 -18.19 10.20
N VAL A 118 -12.76 -18.91 9.32
CA VAL A 118 -13.81 -19.86 9.69
C VAL A 118 -13.30 -21.04 10.54
N GLU A 119 -11.99 -21.31 10.49
CA GLU A 119 -11.36 -22.34 11.36
C GLU A 119 -10.95 -21.79 12.74
N HIS A 120 -11.21 -20.50 13.02
CA HIS A 120 -10.97 -19.93 14.35
C HIS A 120 -11.77 -20.69 15.40
N VAL A 121 -11.18 -20.93 16.58
CA VAL A 121 -11.81 -21.66 17.70
C VAL A 121 -13.18 -21.10 18.08
N TRP A 122 -13.41 -19.81 17.91
CA TRP A 122 -14.69 -19.16 18.19
C TRP A 122 -15.87 -19.68 17.35
N ILE A 123 -15.62 -20.27 16.21
CA ILE A 123 -16.70 -20.86 15.39
C ILE A 123 -17.24 -22.14 16.06
N LYS A 124 -16.34 -22.91 16.69
CA LYS A 124 -16.72 -24.18 17.38
C LYS A 124 -17.16 -23.95 18.82
N ASP A 125 -16.60 -22.94 19.47
CA ASP A 125 -16.87 -22.58 20.87
C ASP A 125 -17.04 -21.04 21.00
N MET A 126 -18.23 -20.57 20.59
CA MET A 126 -18.57 -19.16 20.52
C MET A 126 -18.71 -18.57 21.93
N PRO A 127 -17.94 -17.53 22.29
CA PRO A 127 -17.97 -16.95 23.64
C PRO A 127 -19.33 -16.35 24.04
N SER A 128 -20.10 -15.82 23.07
CA SER A 128 -21.48 -15.38 23.23
C SER A 128 -22.24 -15.53 21.91
N LYS A 129 -23.58 -15.61 21.98
CA LYS A 129 -24.43 -15.82 20.79
C LYS A 129 -24.35 -14.69 19.75
N ASP A 130 -23.89 -13.54 20.15
CA ASP A 130 -23.73 -12.33 19.35
C ASP A 130 -22.25 -11.97 19.09
N TRP A 131 -21.36 -12.97 19.14
CA TRP A 131 -19.93 -12.79 18.85
C TRP A 131 -19.66 -12.46 17.39
N PHE A 132 -20.46 -13.08 16.50
CA PHE A 132 -20.45 -12.83 15.06
C PHE A 132 -21.76 -12.20 14.63
N ASN A 133 -21.70 -11.39 13.57
CA ASN A 133 -22.89 -11.03 12.81
C ASN A 133 -23.34 -12.25 11.99
N ASN A 134 -24.66 -12.39 11.78
CA ASN A 134 -25.27 -13.53 11.08
C ASN A 134 -24.79 -14.91 11.61
N PRO A 135 -24.97 -15.21 12.90
CA PRO A 135 -24.47 -16.45 13.48
C PRO A 135 -25.16 -17.70 12.95
N ASP A 136 -26.36 -17.60 12.37
CA ASP A 136 -27.09 -18.70 11.71
C ASP A 136 -26.66 -18.87 10.23
N HIS A 137 -25.37 -18.75 9.96
CA HIS A 137 -24.80 -18.78 8.62
C HIS A 137 -24.99 -20.12 7.89
N GLU A 138 -25.13 -21.23 8.61
CA GLU A 138 -25.36 -22.55 8.03
C GLU A 138 -26.71 -22.65 7.30
N ASN A 139 -27.74 -21.96 7.82
CA ASN A 139 -29.08 -21.95 7.25
C ASN A 139 -29.38 -20.68 6.45
N ASN A 140 -28.72 -19.56 6.80
CA ASN A 140 -29.01 -18.25 6.22
C ASN A 140 -27.73 -17.44 6.06
N PHE A 141 -26.88 -17.83 5.11
CA PHE A 141 -25.63 -17.12 4.83
C PHE A 141 -25.90 -15.77 4.19
N VAL A 142 -25.37 -14.70 4.80
CA VAL A 142 -25.40 -13.33 4.28
C VAL A 142 -23.98 -12.86 3.99
N GLN A 143 -23.68 -12.64 2.71
CA GLN A 143 -22.41 -12.06 2.28
C GLN A 143 -22.52 -10.54 2.19
N THR A 144 -21.44 -9.83 2.55
CA THR A 144 -21.38 -8.38 2.32
C THR A 144 -21.57 -8.05 0.84
N SER A 145 -22.19 -6.91 0.58
CA SER A 145 -22.39 -6.43 -0.81
C SER A 145 -21.10 -5.93 -1.48
N PHE A 146 -20.00 -5.80 -0.73
CA PHE A 146 -18.74 -5.16 -1.14
C PHE A 146 -18.88 -3.70 -1.59
N LYS A 147 -20.05 -3.10 -1.45
CA LYS A 147 -20.31 -1.71 -1.80
C LYS A 147 -20.24 -0.83 -0.56
N LEU A 148 -19.24 0.03 -0.48
CA LEU A 148 -19.02 0.92 0.66
C LEU A 148 -19.84 2.22 0.60
N THR A 149 -20.56 2.44 -0.49
CA THR A 149 -21.44 3.61 -0.69
C THR A 149 -22.51 3.79 0.41
N PRO A 150 -23.07 2.74 1.05
CA PRO A 150 -24.07 2.92 2.10
C PRO A 150 -23.62 3.80 3.27
N HIS A 151 -22.33 3.91 3.56
CA HIS A 151 -21.82 4.81 4.59
C HIS A 151 -22.03 6.30 4.28
N VAL A 152 -22.04 6.67 3.01
CA VAL A 152 -22.03 8.07 2.54
C VAL A 152 -23.30 8.45 1.76
N ASP A 153 -24.07 7.47 1.32
CA ASP A 153 -25.29 7.68 0.56
C ASP A 153 -26.43 8.14 1.49
N PRO A 154 -26.96 9.37 1.33
CA PRO A 154 -28.06 9.86 2.17
C PRO A 154 -29.41 9.15 1.91
N TYR A 155 -29.49 8.33 0.86
CA TYR A 155 -30.69 7.62 0.44
C TYR A 155 -30.56 6.10 0.64
N THR A 156 -29.49 5.62 1.24
CA THR A 156 -29.28 4.17 1.43
C THR A 156 -30.42 3.53 2.20
N SER A 157 -30.82 2.34 1.79
CA SER A 157 -31.78 1.55 2.57
C SER A 157 -31.08 0.91 3.79
N GLN A 158 -31.84 0.66 4.85
CA GLN A 158 -31.28 -0.05 6.03
C GLN A 158 -30.83 -1.46 5.63
N TYR A 159 -31.56 -2.14 4.74
CA TYR A 159 -31.18 -3.46 4.25
C TYR A 159 -29.81 -3.48 3.58
N ASP A 160 -29.53 -2.52 2.68
CA ASP A 160 -28.25 -2.44 1.98
C ASP A 160 -27.11 -2.08 2.96
N PHE A 161 -27.41 -1.20 3.92
CA PHE A 161 -26.44 -0.86 4.96
C PHE A 161 -26.09 -2.09 5.83
N ASP A 162 -27.09 -2.81 6.33
CA ASP A 162 -26.91 -4.00 7.16
C ASP A 162 -26.19 -5.11 6.39
N GLN A 163 -26.54 -5.32 5.10
CA GLN A 163 -25.85 -6.31 4.28
C GLN A 163 -24.36 -5.95 4.08
N MET A 164 -24.06 -4.68 3.87
CA MET A 164 -22.67 -4.22 3.69
C MET A 164 -21.88 -4.34 5.00
N ASN A 165 -22.46 -3.90 6.11
CA ASN A 165 -21.76 -3.75 7.39
C ASN A 165 -21.72 -5.05 8.21
N ASP A 166 -22.78 -5.85 8.17
CA ASP A 166 -22.93 -7.04 9.03
C ASP A 166 -22.81 -8.36 8.23
N GLY A 167 -22.65 -8.30 6.89
CA GLY A 167 -22.45 -9.47 6.04
C GLY A 167 -21.03 -10.00 6.12
N TRP A 168 -20.88 -11.33 6.10
CA TRP A 168 -19.56 -11.96 6.07
C TRP A 168 -18.78 -11.57 4.83
N PHE A 169 -17.47 -11.34 4.96
CA PHE A 169 -16.65 -10.96 3.81
C PHE A 169 -16.69 -12.03 2.71
N VAL A 170 -16.41 -13.27 3.08
CA VAL A 170 -16.67 -14.48 2.28
C VAL A 170 -16.99 -15.62 3.24
N THR A 171 -17.42 -16.78 2.72
CA THR A 171 -17.74 -17.96 3.55
C THR A 171 -16.60 -18.38 4.48
N ALA A 172 -15.35 -18.17 4.09
CA ALA A 172 -14.16 -18.47 4.88
C ALA A 172 -13.79 -17.39 5.90
N MET A 173 -14.48 -16.22 5.91
CA MET A 173 -14.16 -15.06 6.71
C MET A 173 -15.41 -14.54 7.44
N PRO A 174 -15.76 -15.17 8.59
CA PRO A 174 -16.88 -14.78 9.44
C PRO A 174 -16.74 -13.36 9.95
N ASP A 175 -17.80 -12.57 9.87
CA ASP A 175 -17.85 -11.20 10.31
C ASP A 175 -17.99 -11.10 11.83
N LEU A 176 -17.05 -10.39 12.47
CA LEU A 176 -17.04 -10.16 13.91
C LEU A 176 -18.02 -9.04 14.28
N ASN A 177 -18.81 -9.25 15.31
CA ASN A 177 -19.74 -8.22 15.79
C ASN A 177 -19.02 -7.22 16.73
N GLN A 178 -18.44 -6.16 16.19
CA GLN A 178 -17.75 -5.13 16.97
C GLN A 178 -18.71 -4.29 17.87
N LYS A 179 -20.03 -4.38 17.66
CA LYS A 179 -21.05 -3.80 18.56
C LYS A 179 -21.11 -4.55 19.89
N ASN A 180 -20.67 -5.83 19.92
CA ASN A 180 -20.47 -6.57 21.15
C ASN A 180 -19.27 -6.00 21.93
N PRO A 181 -19.45 -5.53 23.18
CA PRO A 181 -18.40 -4.87 23.95
C PRO A 181 -17.21 -5.78 24.28
N HIS A 182 -17.38 -7.09 24.28
CA HIS A 182 -16.29 -8.04 24.53
C HIS A 182 -15.45 -8.25 23.27
N VAL A 183 -16.07 -8.38 22.09
CA VAL A 183 -15.38 -8.41 20.79
C VAL A 183 -14.57 -7.12 20.60
N TYR A 184 -15.21 -5.98 20.76
CA TYR A 184 -14.56 -4.67 20.65
C TYR A 184 -13.35 -4.57 21.59
N ARG A 185 -13.54 -4.88 22.88
CA ARG A 185 -12.45 -4.82 23.88
C ARG A 185 -11.29 -5.74 23.51
N TYR A 186 -11.60 -6.96 23.08
CA TYR A 186 -10.58 -7.93 22.66
C TYR A 186 -9.72 -7.38 21.51
N LEU A 187 -10.35 -6.84 20.47
CA LEU A 187 -9.65 -6.29 19.31
C LEU A 187 -8.80 -5.05 19.66
N VAL A 188 -9.35 -4.14 20.46
CA VAL A 188 -8.61 -2.96 20.93
C VAL A 188 -7.39 -3.37 21.76
N GLN A 189 -7.58 -4.26 22.75
CA GLN A 189 -6.47 -4.75 23.56
C GLN A 189 -5.42 -5.50 22.75
N ASN A 190 -5.83 -6.23 21.72
CA ASN A 190 -4.93 -6.91 20.81
C ASN A 190 -4.01 -5.91 20.09
N SER A 191 -4.55 -4.81 19.55
CA SER A 191 -3.72 -3.80 18.88
C SER A 191 -2.72 -3.15 19.83
N PHE A 192 -3.13 -2.80 21.05
CA PHE A 192 -2.23 -2.23 22.04
C PHE A 192 -1.17 -3.24 22.50
N TRP A 193 -1.56 -4.50 22.66
CA TRP A 193 -0.62 -5.55 23.04
C TRP A 193 0.50 -5.72 22.00
N TRP A 194 0.19 -5.72 20.72
CA TRP A 194 1.22 -5.81 19.67
C TRP A 194 2.12 -4.57 19.62
N ILE A 195 1.58 -3.37 19.86
CA ILE A 195 2.40 -2.16 19.96
C ILE A 195 3.40 -2.30 21.10
N GLU A 196 2.94 -2.67 22.29
CA GLU A 196 3.78 -2.77 23.49
C GLU A 196 4.74 -3.98 23.46
N TYR A 197 4.26 -5.13 23.00
CA TYR A 197 5.04 -6.36 22.96
C TYR A 197 6.15 -6.31 21.91
N ALA A 198 5.80 -5.94 20.69
CA ALA A 198 6.71 -6.03 19.53
C ALA A 198 7.30 -4.68 19.12
N ASN A 199 6.82 -3.56 19.67
CA ASN A 199 7.28 -2.21 19.32
C ASN A 199 7.07 -1.91 17.82
N ILE A 200 5.90 -2.30 17.26
CA ILE A 200 5.53 -1.95 15.89
C ILE A 200 5.31 -0.44 15.75
N ASP A 201 5.63 0.14 14.60
CA ASP A 201 5.62 1.59 14.36
C ASP A 201 4.32 2.11 13.73
N GLY A 202 3.51 1.24 13.22
CA GLY A 202 2.24 1.59 12.57
C GLY A 202 1.34 0.39 12.39
N ILE A 203 0.07 0.66 12.11
CA ILE A 203 -0.93 -0.36 11.78
C ILE A 203 -1.52 -0.03 10.39
N ARG A 204 -1.61 -1.04 9.54
CA ARG A 204 -2.55 -1.03 8.42
C ARG A 204 -3.76 -1.84 8.85
N MET A 205 -4.93 -1.23 8.83
CA MET A 205 -6.18 -1.91 9.15
C MET A 205 -6.89 -2.34 7.88
N ASP A 206 -6.99 -3.65 7.73
CA ASP A 206 -7.67 -4.31 6.63
C ASP A 206 -9.17 -4.00 6.62
N THR A 207 -9.77 -3.94 5.43
CA THR A 207 -11.23 -3.81 5.26
C THR A 207 -11.89 -2.79 6.19
N TYR A 208 -11.22 -1.65 6.45
CA TYR A 208 -11.60 -0.67 7.48
C TYR A 208 -13.08 -0.26 7.44
N PRO A 209 -13.69 0.02 6.26
CA PRO A 209 -15.07 0.46 6.18
C PRO A 209 -16.13 -0.65 6.33
N TYR A 210 -15.73 -1.91 6.37
CA TYR A 210 -16.68 -3.02 6.54
C TYR A 210 -17.02 -3.26 8.01
N ALA A 211 -16.10 -2.98 8.93
CA ALA A 211 -16.32 -3.08 10.36
C ALA A 211 -17.24 -1.96 10.88
N ASP A 212 -17.87 -2.16 12.03
CA ASP A 212 -18.77 -1.18 12.65
C ASP A 212 -18.08 0.19 12.79
N TYR A 213 -18.69 1.23 12.21
CA TYR A 213 -18.12 2.57 12.15
C TYR A 213 -17.80 3.15 13.52
N ASP A 214 -18.73 3.02 14.49
CA ASP A 214 -18.58 3.62 15.80
C ASP A 214 -17.52 2.89 16.63
N ALA A 215 -17.44 1.57 16.51
CA ALA A 215 -16.38 0.77 17.11
C ALA A 215 -15.01 1.16 16.56
N MET A 216 -14.87 1.28 15.24
CA MET A 216 -13.61 1.69 14.59
C MET A 216 -13.21 3.12 14.93
N SER A 217 -14.16 4.04 14.98
CA SER A 217 -13.92 5.43 15.41
C SER A 217 -13.46 5.51 16.88
N ASN A 218 -14.08 4.74 17.77
CA ASN A 218 -13.72 4.67 19.19
C ASN A 218 -12.34 4.01 19.39
N TRP A 219 -12.02 2.95 18.63
CA TRP A 219 -10.69 2.36 18.62
C TRP A 219 -9.63 3.39 18.20
N MET A 220 -9.86 4.09 17.08
CA MET A 220 -8.94 5.12 16.60
C MET A 220 -8.79 6.28 17.58
N LYS A 221 -9.87 6.66 18.27
CA LYS A 221 -9.81 7.68 19.32
C LYS A 221 -8.91 7.23 20.46
N ALA A 222 -9.14 6.03 21.01
CA ALA A 222 -8.33 5.45 22.09
C ALA A 222 -6.84 5.33 21.68
N LEU A 223 -6.56 4.85 20.47
CA LEU A 223 -5.20 4.73 19.95
C LEU A 223 -4.52 6.11 19.82
N ASN A 224 -5.23 7.11 19.30
CA ASN A 224 -4.69 8.47 19.16
C ASN A 224 -4.45 9.17 20.51
N GLU A 225 -5.24 8.86 21.53
CA GLU A 225 -5.05 9.39 22.89
C GLU A 225 -3.83 8.77 23.56
N GLU A 226 -3.65 7.45 23.47
CA GLU A 226 -2.52 6.74 24.06
C GLU A 226 -1.22 6.99 23.28
N TYR A 227 -1.28 6.97 21.95
CA TYR A 227 -0.11 7.14 21.06
C TYR A 227 -0.32 8.30 20.07
N PRO A 228 -0.23 9.59 20.50
CA PRO A 228 -0.56 10.75 19.65
C PRO A 228 0.20 10.82 18.32
N ASN A 229 1.45 10.33 18.30
CA ASN A 229 2.32 10.36 17.13
C ASN A 229 2.29 9.05 16.31
N TYR A 230 1.49 8.06 16.73
CA TYR A 230 1.36 6.79 16.03
C TYR A 230 0.54 6.96 14.75
N ASN A 231 0.92 6.28 13.70
CA ASN A 231 0.16 6.32 12.44
C ASN A 231 -0.58 5.00 12.19
N THR A 232 -1.84 5.16 11.76
CA THR A 232 -2.68 4.05 11.31
C THR A 232 -3.23 4.39 9.95
N VAL A 233 -3.08 3.49 9.00
CA VAL A 233 -3.72 3.58 7.69
C VAL A 233 -4.87 2.58 7.61
N GLY A 234 -6.05 3.06 7.24
CA GLY A 234 -7.21 2.20 6.96
C GLY A 234 -7.32 1.92 5.47
N GLU A 235 -7.55 0.67 5.12
CA GLU A 235 -7.90 0.34 3.76
C GLU A 235 -9.31 0.81 3.45
N THR A 236 -9.39 1.89 2.68
CA THR A 236 -10.64 2.52 2.24
C THR A 236 -10.76 2.34 0.72
N TRP A 237 -11.16 1.15 0.28
CA TRP A 237 -11.18 0.82 -1.15
C TRP A 237 -12.39 1.47 -1.84
N VAL A 238 -12.25 2.75 -2.11
CA VAL A 238 -13.18 3.56 -2.90
C VAL A 238 -12.39 4.39 -3.91
N THR A 239 -12.88 4.48 -5.14
CA THR A 239 -12.17 5.12 -6.24
C THR A 239 -12.50 6.60 -6.43
N GLU A 240 -13.43 7.14 -5.65
CA GLU A 240 -13.81 8.54 -5.70
C GLU A 240 -13.18 9.33 -4.54
N PRO A 241 -12.46 10.44 -4.82
CA PRO A 241 -11.77 11.22 -3.79
C PRO A 241 -12.67 11.69 -2.64
N ALA A 242 -13.92 12.03 -2.92
CA ALA A 242 -14.86 12.45 -1.88
C ALA A 242 -15.18 11.34 -0.88
N TYR A 243 -15.31 10.09 -1.35
CA TYR A 243 -15.55 8.94 -0.48
C TYR A 243 -14.31 8.59 0.36
N THR A 244 -13.12 8.67 -0.23
CA THR A 244 -11.86 8.48 0.49
C THR A 244 -11.68 9.55 1.57
N ALA A 245 -11.88 10.82 1.22
CA ALA A 245 -11.76 11.95 2.14
C ALA A 245 -12.79 11.92 3.29
N TRP A 246 -13.96 11.30 3.06
CA TRP A 246 -14.99 11.11 4.09
C TRP A 246 -14.46 10.31 5.30
N TRP A 247 -13.58 9.35 5.06
CA TRP A 247 -13.00 8.50 6.09
C TRP A 247 -11.83 9.13 6.86
N GLN A 248 -11.26 10.23 6.37
CA GLN A 248 -10.12 10.84 7.07
C GLN A 248 -10.59 11.59 8.32
N LYS A 249 -9.77 11.51 9.38
CA LYS A 249 -9.97 12.26 10.63
C LYS A 249 -10.29 13.72 10.35
N ASP A 250 -11.28 14.26 11.06
CA ASP A 250 -11.75 15.65 10.99
C ASP A 250 -12.34 16.05 9.61
N SER A 251 -12.79 15.07 8.83
CA SER A 251 -13.45 15.34 7.55
C SER A 251 -14.76 16.11 7.74
N LYS A 252 -14.88 17.21 7.00
CA LYS A 252 -16.14 17.98 6.96
C LYS A 252 -17.25 17.24 6.22
N LEU A 253 -16.89 16.29 5.35
CA LEU A 253 -17.84 15.49 4.58
C LEU A 253 -18.59 14.47 5.44
N SER A 254 -17.99 14.02 6.56
CA SER A 254 -18.62 13.07 7.48
C SER A 254 -19.28 13.70 8.69
N ALA A 255 -19.18 15.02 8.87
CA ALA A 255 -19.72 15.72 10.03
C ALA A 255 -21.23 15.45 10.22
N PRO A 256 -21.73 15.20 11.45
CA PRO A 256 -21.01 15.33 12.73
C PRO A 256 -20.17 14.11 13.14
N LYS A 257 -20.13 13.04 12.34
CA LYS A 257 -19.31 11.86 12.60
C LYS A 257 -17.83 12.18 12.36
N ASN A 258 -16.93 11.48 13.07
CA ASN A 258 -15.49 11.55 12.87
C ASN A 258 -14.89 10.14 12.99
N SER A 259 -14.27 9.66 11.95
CA SER A 259 -13.63 8.33 11.95
C SER A 259 -12.39 8.27 12.85
N ASN A 260 -11.79 9.43 13.17
CA ASN A 260 -10.50 9.56 13.84
C ASN A 260 -9.31 8.90 13.10
N LEU A 261 -9.52 8.36 11.91
CA LEU A 261 -8.51 7.70 11.08
C LEU A 261 -7.56 8.73 10.45
N LYS A 262 -6.29 8.70 10.82
CA LYS A 262 -5.31 9.69 10.33
C LYS A 262 -5.00 9.54 8.85
N THR A 263 -4.81 8.30 8.38
CA THR A 263 -4.37 8.03 7.01
C THR A 263 -5.35 7.09 6.31
N VAL A 264 -5.74 7.45 5.10
CA VAL A 264 -6.59 6.67 4.19
C VAL A 264 -5.79 6.22 2.98
N MET A 265 -6.22 5.16 2.29
CA MET A 265 -5.57 4.67 1.07
C MET A 265 -6.18 5.32 -0.18
N ASP A 266 -5.32 5.80 -1.09
CA ASP A 266 -5.71 6.53 -2.30
C ASP A 266 -5.96 5.60 -3.49
N PHE A 267 -7.05 4.84 -3.43
CA PHE A 267 -7.50 4.03 -4.57
C PHE A 267 -7.94 4.88 -5.76
N SER A 268 -8.26 6.16 -5.53
CA SER A 268 -8.55 7.10 -6.62
C SER A 268 -7.29 7.40 -7.46
N PHE A 269 -6.15 7.68 -6.80
CA PHE A 269 -4.87 7.83 -7.50
C PHE A 269 -4.49 6.55 -8.25
N PHE A 270 -4.62 5.39 -7.59
CA PHE A 270 -4.39 4.08 -8.21
C PHE A 270 -5.22 3.91 -9.49
N ASP A 271 -6.52 4.20 -9.43
CA ASP A 271 -7.41 4.10 -10.59
C ASP A 271 -6.96 5.04 -11.73
N LYS A 272 -6.73 6.33 -11.42
CA LYS A 272 -6.37 7.33 -12.44
C LYS A 272 -5.03 7.06 -13.10
N ILE A 273 -4.00 6.63 -12.35
CA ILE A 273 -2.68 6.33 -12.93
C ILE A 273 -2.70 5.04 -13.77
N ASN A 274 -3.50 4.04 -13.39
CA ASN A 274 -3.65 2.81 -14.14
C ASN A 274 -4.47 2.98 -15.42
N ILE A 275 -5.44 3.90 -15.46
CA ILE A 275 -6.09 4.30 -16.71
C ILE A 275 -5.12 5.13 -17.57
N ALA A 276 -4.44 6.10 -16.96
CA ALA A 276 -3.53 7.01 -17.67
C ALA A 276 -2.41 6.28 -18.42
N LYS A 277 -1.91 5.15 -17.91
CA LYS A 277 -0.84 4.38 -18.56
C LYS A 277 -1.22 3.84 -19.95
N THR A 278 -2.51 3.67 -20.22
CA THR A 278 -3.02 3.15 -21.49
C THR A 278 -3.35 4.24 -22.50
N GLU A 279 -3.16 5.51 -22.15
CA GLU A 279 -3.56 6.67 -22.92
C GLU A 279 -2.37 7.56 -23.28
N GLN A 280 -2.52 8.31 -24.39
CA GLN A 280 -1.67 9.48 -24.64
C GLN A 280 -2.18 10.65 -23.82
N THR A 281 -1.27 11.43 -23.23
CA THR A 281 -1.66 12.59 -22.42
C THR A 281 -2.13 13.73 -23.35
N GLU A 282 -3.37 14.13 -23.15
CA GLU A 282 -4.02 15.26 -23.83
C GLU A 282 -4.54 16.26 -22.77
N THR A 283 -5.02 17.40 -23.21
CA THR A 283 -5.47 18.49 -22.33
C THR A 283 -6.78 18.16 -21.56
N TRP A 284 -7.58 17.21 -22.03
CA TRP A 284 -8.90 16.91 -21.46
C TRP A 284 -9.02 15.44 -21.06
N PHE A 285 -8.92 15.18 -19.75
CA PHE A 285 -9.23 13.89 -19.08
C PHE A 285 -8.58 12.65 -19.73
N LYS A 286 -7.39 12.82 -20.33
CA LYS A 286 -6.62 11.70 -20.89
C LYS A 286 -5.18 11.67 -20.39
N GLY A 287 -4.67 10.45 -20.18
CA GLY A 287 -3.31 10.25 -19.72
C GLY A 287 -3.06 10.95 -18.37
N LEU A 288 -1.95 11.65 -18.23
CA LEU A 288 -1.56 12.31 -16.99
C LEU A 288 -2.48 13.46 -16.56
N ASP A 289 -3.35 13.99 -17.45
CA ASP A 289 -4.36 14.95 -17.07
C ASP A 289 -5.38 14.36 -16.08
N ARG A 290 -5.59 13.04 -16.11
CA ARG A 290 -6.39 12.34 -15.08
C ARG A 290 -5.79 12.46 -13.69
N VAL A 291 -4.47 12.37 -13.61
CA VAL A 291 -3.72 12.49 -12.35
C VAL A 291 -3.71 13.94 -11.88
N TYR A 292 -3.49 14.90 -12.79
CA TYR A 292 -3.65 16.32 -12.48
C TYR A 292 -5.01 16.59 -11.83
N ASN A 293 -6.10 16.12 -12.46
CA ASN A 293 -7.46 16.30 -11.94
C ASN A 293 -7.69 15.58 -10.61
N ASN A 294 -7.03 14.44 -10.35
CA ASN A 294 -7.13 13.75 -9.05
C ASN A 294 -6.57 14.63 -7.93
N PHE A 295 -5.43 15.31 -8.13
CA PHE A 295 -4.87 16.20 -7.12
C PHE A 295 -5.67 17.50 -6.92
N VAL A 296 -6.49 17.92 -7.89
CA VAL A 296 -7.43 19.04 -7.71
C VAL A 296 -8.36 18.78 -6.52
N TYR A 297 -8.74 17.53 -6.27
CA TYR A 297 -9.62 17.15 -5.16
C TYR A 297 -8.94 17.16 -3.78
N ASP A 298 -7.66 17.54 -3.70
CA ASP A 298 -6.96 17.63 -2.40
C ASP A 298 -7.65 18.57 -1.40
N PHE A 299 -8.45 19.53 -1.87
CA PHE A 299 -9.24 20.40 -1.01
C PHE A 299 -10.31 19.67 -0.18
N LEU A 300 -10.66 18.44 -0.54
CA LEU A 300 -11.62 17.62 0.21
C LEU A 300 -11.00 16.99 1.48
N TYR A 301 -9.68 16.77 1.45
CA TYR A 301 -8.98 16.11 2.54
C TYR A 301 -8.59 17.09 3.63
N PRO A 302 -8.90 16.81 4.92
CA PRO A 302 -8.35 17.60 6.04
C PRO A 302 -6.82 17.63 6.05
N ASN A 303 -6.18 16.51 5.68
CA ASN A 303 -4.73 16.41 5.56
C ASN A 303 -4.33 15.61 4.32
N PRO A 304 -4.19 16.25 3.15
CA PRO A 304 -3.81 15.56 1.92
C PRO A 304 -2.40 14.94 1.95
N ALA A 305 -1.52 15.36 2.87
CA ALA A 305 -0.21 14.74 3.05
C ALA A 305 -0.30 13.39 3.78
N SER A 306 -1.39 13.16 4.54
CA SER A 306 -1.65 11.89 5.24
C SER A 306 -2.59 10.99 4.43
N VAL A 307 -2.27 10.78 3.15
CA VAL A 307 -2.96 9.87 2.25
C VAL A 307 -1.93 8.92 1.65
N LEU A 308 -2.15 7.62 1.77
CA LEU A 308 -1.23 6.59 1.28
C LEU A 308 -1.58 6.27 -0.17
N ALA A 309 -0.67 6.57 -1.09
CA ALA A 309 -0.82 6.32 -2.51
C ALA A 309 0.04 5.14 -2.98
N PHE A 310 -0.42 4.49 -4.02
CA PHE A 310 0.25 3.34 -4.63
C PHE A 310 -0.15 3.21 -6.10
N ILE A 311 0.66 2.50 -6.89
CA ILE A 311 0.37 2.19 -8.30
C ILE A 311 -0.06 0.74 -8.51
N GLU A 312 0.25 -0.11 -7.55
CA GLU A 312 -0.11 -1.53 -7.47
C GLU A 312 -0.02 -2.01 -6.02
N ASN A 313 -0.73 -3.07 -5.68
CA ASN A 313 -0.62 -3.78 -4.41
C ASN A 313 -0.91 -5.28 -4.58
N HIS A 314 -1.02 -6.02 -3.47
CA HIS A 314 -1.25 -7.46 -3.47
C HIS A 314 -2.67 -7.89 -3.91
N ASP A 315 -3.61 -6.94 -4.03
CA ASP A 315 -5.00 -7.17 -4.42
C ASP A 315 -5.34 -6.65 -5.81
N THR A 316 -4.38 -6.04 -6.49
CA THR A 316 -4.56 -5.44 -7.82
C THR A 316 -3.68 -6.11 -8.86
N ASP A 317 -3.91 -5.80 -10.14
CA ASP A 317 -2.92 -6.11 -11.17
C ASP A 317 -1.59 -5.46 -10.84
N ARG A 318 -0.47 -6.09 -11.23
CA ARG A 318 0.81 -5.40 -11.29
C ARG A 318 0.71 -4.24 -12.28
N PHE A 319 1.37 -3.13 -11.99
CA PHE A 319 1.30 -1.93 -12.85
C PHE A 319 1.72 -2.22 -14.29
N LEU A 320 2.73 -3.05 -14.48
CA LEU A 320 3.17 -3.48 -15.80
C LEU A 320 2.20 -4.44 -16.49
N GLY A 321 1.27 -5.08 -15.75
CA GLY A 321 0.42 -6.12 -16.32
C GLY A 321 1.27 -7.29 -16.84
N GLU A 322 1.32 -7.49 -18.15
CA GLU A 322 2.17 -8.47 -18.83
C GLU A 322 3.26 -7.81 -19.69
N SER A 323 3.44 -6.47 -19.58
CA SER A 323 4.45 -5.72 -20.33
C SER A 323 5.76 -5.60 -19.56
N ASP A 324 6.78 -5.06 -20.24
CA ASP A 324 8.09 -4.70 -19.70
C ASP A 324 8.42 -3.21 -19.94
N ASN A 325 7.39 -2.36 -20.01
CA ASN A 325 7.52 -0.93 -20.30
C ASN A 325 8.12 -0.15 -19.11
N LEU A 326 9.44 -0.21 -18.99
CA LEU A 326 10.18 0.48 -17.93
C LEU A 326 10.00 2.02 -17.95
N PRO A 327 10.00 2.74 -19.09
CA PRO A 327 9.73 4.18 -19.10
C PRO A 327 8.39 4.55 -18.44
N MET A 328 7.35 3.79 -18.72
CA MET A 328 6.02 4.01 -18.12
C MET A 328 6.02 3.74 -16.61
N LEU A 329 6.68 2.67 -16.15
CA LEU A 329 6.84 2.37 -14.74
C LEU A 329 7.61 3.48 -14.02
N LYS A 330 8.72 3.96 -14.59
CA LYS A 330 9.50 5.09 -14.06
C LYS A 330 8.63 6.35 -13.93
N GLN A 331 7.80 6.64 -14.93
CA GLN A 331 6.92 7.82 -14.91
C GLN A 331 5.89 7.75 -13.78
N ALA A 332 5.17 6.65 -13.64
CA ALA A 332 4.21 6.45 -12.56
C ALA A 332 4.87 6.48 -11.18
N SER A 333 6.05 5.88 -11.06
CA SER A 333 6.83 5.87 -9.82
C SER A 333 7.40 7.24 -9.47
N THR A 334 7.79 8.05 -10.46
CA THR A 334 8.20 9.44 -10.23
C THR A 334 7.04 10.23 -9.63
N LEU A 335 5.84 10.12 -10.19
CA LEU A 335 4.63 10.73 -9.61
C LEU A 335 4.41 10.27 -8.17
N LEU A 336 4.38 8.96 -7.94
CA LEU A 336 4.15 8.38 -6.61
C LEU A 336 5.16 8.91 -5.58
N LEU A 337 6.43 9.02 -5.96
CA LEU A 337 7.54 9.31 -5.03
C LEU A 337 7.85 10.81 -4.86
N THR A 338 7.27 11.70 -5.68
CA THR A 338 7.57 13.15 -5.62
C THR A 338 6.36 14.02 -5.29
N THR A 339 5.14 13.47 -5.37
CA THR A 339 3.94 14.18 -4.89
C THR A 339 3.84 14.17 -3.36
N ARG A 340 2.86 14.90 -2.79
CA ARG A 340 2.67 14.99 -1.35
C ARG A 340 1.80 13.88 -0.78
N ARG A 341 2.04 12.63 -1.15
CA ARG A 341 1.41 11.43 -0.63
C ARG A 341 2.42 10.62 0.16
N ILE A 342 1.95 9.73 1.02
CA ILE A 342 2.77 8.67 1.60
C ILE A 342 2.88 7.58 0.54
N PRO A 343 4.05 7.32 -0.06
CA PRO A 343 4.15 6.33 -1.11
C PRO A 343 4.23 4.92 -0.56
N GLN A 344 3.48 4.01 -1.16
CA GLN A 344 3.60 2.57 -0.98
C GLN A 344 4.17 1.95 -2.23
N LEU A 345 5.23 1.14 -2.07
CA LEU A 345 5.76 0.26 -3.10
C LEU A 345 5.38 -1.18 -2.77
N TYR A 346 5.00 -1.95 -3.77
CA TYR A 346 4.76 -3.38 -3.62
C TYR A 346 6.03 -4.16 -3.96
N TYR A 347 6.34 -5.24 -3.23
CA TYR A 347 7.58 -6.00 -3.43
C TYR A 347 7.72 -6.45 -4.89
N GLY A 348 8.93 -6.32 -5.40
CA GLY A 348 9.26 -6.71 -6.77
C GLY A 348 8.92 -5.66 -7.84
N THR A 349 8.26 -4.53 -7.51
CA THR A 349 8.08 -3.41 -8.45
C THR A 349 9.43 -2.90 -8.94
N GLU A 350 10.41 -2.83 -8.04
CA GLU A 350 11.77 -2.34 -8.31
C GLU A 350 12.60 -3.27 -9.21
N ILE A 351 12.14 -4.48 -9.42
CA ILE A 351 12.73 -5.46 -10.36
C ILE A 351 11.78 -5.85 -11.49
N MET A 352 10.74 -5.05 -11.70
CA MET A 352 9.77 -5.21 -12.78
C MET A 352 8.96 -6.52 -12.72
N MET A 353 8.62 -7.00 -11.54
CA MET A 353 7.68 -8.11 -11.42
C MET A 353 6.33 -7.74 -12.04
N ASN A 354 5.79 -8.63 -12.81
CA ASN A 354 4.56 -8.47 -13.57
C ASN A 354 3.49 -9.50 -13.20
N GLY A 355 2.25 -9.26 -13.58
CA GLY A 355 1.14 -10.19 -13.37
C GLY A 355 -0.21 -9.51 -13.53
N VAL A 356 -1.21 -10.32 -13.86
CA VAL A 356 -2.61 -9.89 -14.00
C VAL A 356 -3.51 -10.77 -13.12
N LYS A 357 -4.37 -10.15 -12.36
CA LYS A 357 -5.27 -10.80 -11.40
C LYS A 357 -6.30 -11.72 -12.08
N SER A 358 -6.62 -11.46 -13.34
CA SER A 358 -7.52 -12.31 -14.13
C SER A 358 -7.05 -13.75 -14.26
N LYS A 359 -5.75 -14.06 -14.04
CA LYS A 359 -5.23 -15.42 -14.00
C LYS A 359 -5.42 -16.08 -12.64
N SER A 360 -5.08 -15.41 -11.57
CA SER A 360 -5.35 -15.72 -10.16
C SER A 360 -4.75 -14.64 -9.26
N ASP A 361 -5.16 -14.58 -7.98
CA ASP A 361 -4.51 -13.74 -6.99
C ASP A 361 -3.04 -14.10 -6.81
N GLY A 362 -2.71 -15.39 -6.76
CA GLY A 362 -1.32 -15.85 -6.66
C GLY A 362 -0.44 -15.42 -7.84
N TYR A 363 -1.03 -15.14 -9.02
CA TYR A 363 -0.28 -14.69 -10.18
C TYR A 363 0.25 -13.24 -10.06
N VAL A 364 -0.37 -12.40 -9.25
CA VAL A 364 0.15 -11.06 -8.89
C VAL A 364 1.01 -11.10 -7.62
N ARG A 365 1.06 -12.26 -6.94
CA ARG A 365 1.75 -12.54 -5.68
C ARG A 365 2.88 -13.58 -5.85
N LYS A 366 3.62 -13.49 -6.97
CA LYS A 366 4.72 -14.43 -7.30
C LYS A 366 5.86 -14.34 -6.30
N ASP A 367 6.67 -15.41 -6.21
CA ASP A 367 7.90 -15.42 -5.43
C ASP A 367 8.87 -14.34 -5.88
N PHE A 368 9.55 -13.72 -4.91
CA PHE A 368 10.67 -12.84 -5.21
C PHE A 368 11.86 -13.69 -5.68
N PRO A 369 12.44 -13.43 -6.87
CA PRO A 369 13.48 -14.28 -7.43
C PRO A 369 14.75 -14.28 -6.57
N GLY A 370 15.17 -15.43 -6.13
CA GLY A 370 16.36 -15.64 -5.29
C GLY A 370 16.06 -15.72 -3.79
N GLY A 371 14.79 -15.79 -3.40
CA GLY A 371 14.38 -15.99 -2.02
C GLY A 371 14.50 -17.42 -1.52
N TRP A 372 14.70 -18.40 -2.39
CA TRP A 372 14.84 -19.82 -2.03
C TRP A 372 16.20 -20.36 -2.46
N SER A 373 16.73 -21.32 -1.70
CA SER A 373 18.05 -21.91 -1.94
C SER A 373 18.17 -22.65 -3.28
N ASP A 374 17.07 -23.11 -3.85
CA ASP A 374 16.97 -23.81 -5.14
C ASP A 374 16.69 -22.87 -6.33
N ASP A 375 16.56 -21.58 -6.09
CA ASP A 375 16.32 -20.59 -7.15
C ASP A 375 17.53 -20.50 -8.09
N LYS A 376 17.28 -20.70 -9.38
CA LYS A 376 18.34 -20.62 -10.42
C LYS A 376 18.77 -19.19 -10.73
N LYS A 377 17.97 -18.20 -10.33
CA LYS A 377 18.23 -16.78 -10.55
C LYS A 377 17.89 -16.00 -9.29
N THR A 378 18.64 -14.94 -9.03
CA THR A 378 18.37 -14.04 -7.92
C THR A 378 18.25 -12.60 -8.40
N ALA A 379 17.27 -11.87 -7.89
CA ALA A 379 17.16 -10.43 -8.08
C ALA A 379 17.63 -9.65 -6.84
N LEU A 380 18.03 -10.35 -5.78
CA LEU A 380 18.55 -9.74 -4.56
C LEU A 380 19.91 -9.05 -4.78
N THR A 381 20.68 -9.49 -5.77
CA THR A 381 22.02 -8.93 -6.09
C THR A 381 22.08 -8.34 -7.51
N ALA A 382 22.96 -7.35 -7.69
CA ALA A 382 23.17 -6.73 -9.00
C ALA A 382 23.64 -7.73 -10.07
N ALA A 383 24.46 -8.72 -9.69
CA ALA A 383 24.97 -9.77 -10.59
C ALA A 383 23.86 -10.73 -11.06
N GLY A 384 22.84 -10.95 -10.23
CA GLY A 384 21.74 -11.86 -10.56
C GLY A 384 20.62 -11.20 -11.34
N ARG A 385 20.47 -9.88 -11.26
CA ARG A 385 19.48 -9.10 -12.02
C ARG A 385 19.82 -9.00 -13.50
N THR A 386 18.83 -9.04 -14.36
CA THR A 386 19.01 -8.68 -15.78
C THR A 386 19.41 -7.20 -15.92
N LYS A 387 19.86 -6.79 -17.11
CA LYS A 387 20.19 -5.39 -17.40
C LYS A 387 18.99 -4.47 -17.12
N LEU A 388 17.79 -4.86 -17.56
CA LEU A 388 16.57 -4.06 -17.38
C LEU A 388 16.16 -3.99 -15.92
N GLN A 389 16.24 -5.09 -15.18
CA GLN A 389 15.99 -5.12 -13.74
C GLN A 389 16.99 -4.25 -12.96
N ASN A 390 18.27 -4.27 -13.32
CA ASN A 390 19.26 -3.38 -12.72
C ASN A 390 18.98 -1.91 -13.01
N GLU A 391 18.54 -1.57 -14.20
CA GLU A 391 18.14 -0.22 -14.56
C GLU A 391 16.95 0.25 -13.72
N CYS A 392 15.92 -0.60 -13.56
CA CYS A 392 14.77 -0.33 -12.71
C CYS A 392 15.16 -0.19 -11.24
N TYR A 393 15.91 -1.15 -10.69
CA TYR A 393 16.39 -1.12 -9.32
C TYR A 393 17.19 0.15 -9.02
N ASN A 394 18.12 0.52 -9.90
CA ASN A 394 18.94 1.72 -9.72
C ASN A 394 18.11 3.00 -9.77
N PHE A 395 17.07 3.06 -10.60
CA PHE A 395 16.12 4.16 -10.58
C PHE A 395 15.44 4.28 -9.20
N TYR A 396 14.87 3.19 -8.67
CA TYR A 396 14.25 3.22 -7.35
C TYR A 396 15.25 3.54 -6.24
N LYS A 397 16.42 2.93 -6.25
CA LYS A 397 17.50 3.22 -5.30
C LYS A 397 17.87 4.71 -5.30
N THR A 398 17.99 5.31 -6.47
CA THR A 398 18.32 6.73 -6.61
C THR A 398 17.23 7.62 -6.02
N ILE A 399 15.99 7.44 -6.45
CA ILE A 399 14.91 8.33 -6.04
C ILE A 399 14.49 8.14 -4.58
N LEU A 400 14.52 6.90 -4.05
CA LEU A 400 14.18 6.61 -2.65
C LEU A 400 15.24 7.16 -1.69
N ASN A 401 16.54 6.96 -1.98
CA ASN A 401 17.59 7.51 -1.14
C ASN A 401 17.65 9.05 -1.22
N TRP A 402 17.39 9.65 -2.38
CA TRP A 402 17.25 11.09 -2.50
C TRP A 402 16.03 11.61 -1.71
N ARG A 403 14.89 10.91 -1.76
CA ARG A 403 13.69 11.27 -1.03
C ARG A 403 13.89 11.19 0.50
N LYS A 404 14.69 10.25 0.96
CA LYS A 404 14.96 10.03 2.38
C LYS A 404 15.65 11.26 2.99
N GLY A 405 14.94 11.94 3.90
CA GLY A 405 15.42 13.17 4.50
C GLY A 405 15.30 14.43 3.63
N ASN A 406 14.62 14.36 2.49
CA ASN A 406 14.35 15.53 1.64
C ASN A 406 13.09 16.26 2.12
N ASP A 407 13.30 17.35 2.88
CA ASP A 407 12.21 18.16 3.44
C ASP A 407 11.34 18.83 2.38
N VAL A 408 11.86 19.12 1.19
CA VAL A 408 11.06 19.68 0.09
C VAL A 408 9.97 18.68 -0.32
N ILE A 409 10.28 17.39 -0.36
CA ILE A 409 9.32 16.37 -0.69
C ILE A 409 8.44 16.01 0.50
N ALA A 410 9.00 15.95 1.70
CA ALA A 410 8.26 15.55 2.89
C ALA A 410 7.27 16.63 3.39
N LYS A 411 7.67 17.92 3.35
CA LYS A 411 6.95 19.03 3.98
C LYS A 411 6.49 20.10 2.99
N GLY A 412 7.04 20.11 1.76
CA GLY A 412 6.84 21.18 0.81
C GLY A 412 5.39 21.33 0.34
N SER A 413 5.01 22.55 0.03
CA SER A 413 3.79 22.85 -0.73
C SER A 413 3.89 22.31 -2.15
N MET A 414 2.76 22.20 -2.83
CA MET A 414 2.71 21.77 -4.23
C MET A 414 2.10 22.88 -5.08
N VAL A 415 2.72 23.15 -6.21
CA VAL A 415 2.17 23.98 -7.29
C VAL A 415 2.11 23.08 -8.52
N GLN A 416 0.93 22.88 -9.09
CA GLN A 416 0.77 22.07 -10.30
C GLN A 416 0.32 22.92 -11.48
N PHE A 417 0.71 22.49 -12.67
CA PHE A 417 0.38 23.18 -13.93
C PHE A 417 -0.51 22.29 -14.78
N MET A 418 -1.47 22.91 -15.48
CA MET A 418 -2.26 22.18 -16.48
C MET A 418 -1.34 21.56 -17.54
N VAL A 419 -1.74 20.43 -18.05
CA VAL A 419 -1.00 19.73 -19.13
C VAL A 419 -0.77 20.66 -20.33
N GLN A 420 0.48 20.75 -20.78
CA GLN A 420 0.89 21.52 -21.95
C GLN A 420 1.70 20.61 -22.89
N ASN A 421 1.28 20.51 -24.14
CA ASN A 421 1.95 19.70 -25.16
C ASN A 421 2.18 18.23 -24.72
N GLY A 422 1.21 17.63 -24.00
CA GLY A 422 1.33 16.28 -23.47
C GLY A 422 2.20 16.14 -22.21
N VAL A 423 2.75 17.25 -21.69
CA VAL A 423 3.58 17.25 -20.49
C VAL A 423 2.78 17.74 -19.29
N TYR A 424 2.79 16.94 -18.23
CA TYR A 424 2.33 17.33 -16.91
C TYR A 424 3.52 17.77 -16.05
N ALA A 425 3.41 18.94 -15.44
CA ALA A 425 4.46 19.49 -14.58
C ALA A 425 3.90 19.99 -13.23
N TYR A 426 4.74 19.90 -12.21
CA TYR A 426 4.46 20.46 -10.89
C TYR A 426 5.76 20.78 -10.15
N ALA A 427 5.66 21.59 -9.12
CA ALA A 427 6.79 21.89 -8.23
C ALA A 427 6.44 21.55 -6.77
N ARG A 428 7.45 21.16 -6.02
CA ARG A 428 7.42 21.07 -4.57
C ARG A 428 8.33 22.18 -4.01
N GLN A 429 7.86 22.90 -3.01
CA GLN A 429 8.58 24.08 -2.49
C GLN A 429 8.60 24.08 -0.95
N TYR A 430 9.78 24.26 -0.37
CA TYR A 430 9.99 24.34 1.06
C TYR A 430 11.22 25.18 1.40
N GLU A 431 11.06 26.19 2.27
CA GLU A 431 12.16 27.06 2.75
C GLU A 431 13.05 27.61 1.63
N GLY A 432 12.42 28.09 0.56
CA GLY A 432 13.13 28.69 -0.58
C GLY A 432 13.75 27.71 -1.56
N LYS A 433 13.73 26.42 -1.29
CA LYS A 433 14.16 25.35 -2.18
C LYS A 433 12.99 24.88 -3.03
N THR A 434 13.27 24.51 -4.29
CA THR A 434 12.27 24.03 -5.23
C THR A 434 12.75 22.73 -5.89
N VAL A 435 11.87 21.74 -5.94
CA VAL A 435 12.00 20.56 -6.82
C VAL A 435 10.95 20.70 -7.89
N PHE A 436 11.37 20.79 -9.14
CA PHE A 436 10.49 20.88 -10.31
C PHE A 436 10.44 19.55 -11.04
N VAL A 437 9.24 19.02 -11.24
CA VAL A 437 9.01 17.71 -11.87
C VAL A 437 8.26 17.91 -13.18
N MET A 438 8.77 17.26 -14.24
CA MET A 438 8.14 17.26 -15.56
C MET A 438 8.02 15.83 -16.09
N LEU A 439 6.89 15.51 -16.70
CA LEU A 439 6.54 14.17 -17.16
C LEU A 439 5.94 14.27 -18.56
N ASN A 440 6.66 13.77 -19.56
CA ASN A 440 6.12 13.65 -20.92
C ASN A 440 5.21 12.42 -21.02
N GLY A 441 3.91 12.62 -20.98
CA GLY A 441 2.90 11.55 -21.04
C GLY A 441 2.56 11.07 -22.45
N THR A 442 3.45 11.29 -23.44
CA THR A 442 3.25 10.86 -24.83
C THR A 442 4.37 9.92 -25.30
N ASP A 443 4.13 9.17 -26.37
CA ASP A 443 5.09 8.26 -26.98
C ASP A 443 5.97 8.96 -28.05
N ALA A 444 6.02 10.30 -28.02
CA ALA A 444 6.83 11.12 -28.92
C ALA A 444 7.71 12.10 -28.15
N GLU A 445 8.83 12.52 -28.75
CA GLU A 445 9.57 13.68 -28.26
C GLU A 445 8.66 14.92 -28.32
N THR A 446 8.72 15.75 -27.30
CA THR A 446 7.96 17.00 -27.24
C THR A 446 8.84 18.15 -26.80
N THR A 447 8.50 19.36 -27.27
CA THR A 447 9.13 20.60 -26.83
C THR A 447 8.15 21.44 -26.04
N VAL A 448 8.54 21.85 -24.84
CA VAL A 448 7.71 22.59 -23.91
C VAL A 448 8.29 23.97 -23.67
N PRO A 449 7.55 25.06 -23.96
CA PRO A 449 7.96 26.42 -23.62
C PRO A 449 8.00 26.63 -22.09
N LEU A 450 9.17 26.96 -21.53
CA LEU A 450 9.34 27.13 -20.09
C LEU A 450 8.71 28.40 -19.53
N LYS A 451 8.24 29.30 -20.40
CA LYS A 451 7.47 30.49 -19.99
C LYS A 451 6.23 30.16 -19.16
N PHE A 452 5.65 28.96 -19.31
CA PHE A 452 4.48 28.52 -18.54
C PHE A 452 4.82 28.29 -17.06
N TYR A 453 6.09 28.07 -16.73
CA TYR A 453 6.55 27.68 -15.41
C TYR A 453 7.38 28.76 -14.70
N LYS A 454 7.38 30.00 -15.20
CA LYS A 454 8.16 31.13 -14.65
C LYS A 454 7.92 31.37 -13.16
N GLU A 455 6.71 31.13 -12.69
CA GLU A 455 6.33 31.25 -11.29
C GLU A 455 7.23 30.43 -10.34
N VAL A 456 7.60 29.22 -10.75
CA VAL A 456 8.43 28.30 -9.96
C VAL A 456 9.91 28.30 -10.38
N LEU A 457 10.19 28.48 -11.68
CA LEU A 457 11.57 28.56 -12.21
C LEU A 457 12.28 29.87 -11.86
N LYS A 458 11.52 30.98 -11.76
CA LYS A 458 12.06 32.34 -11.48
C LYS A 458 13.21 32.68 -12.44
N GLU A 459 14.38 33.01 -11.90
CA GLU A 459 15.60 33.34 -12.66
C GLU A 459 16.56 32.15 -12.89
N SER A 460 16.12 30.94 -12.53
CA SER A 460 16.95 29.74 -12.67
C SER A 460 17.27 29.46 -14.14
N LYS A 461 18.54 29.39 -14.49
CA LYS A 461 19.02 29.07 -15.84
C LYS A 461 19.33 27.60 -16.04
N GLN A 462 19.46 26.88 -14.94
CA GLN A 462 19.76 25.44 -14.94
C GLN A 462 19.30 24.82 -13.61
N GLY A 463 19.14 23.52 -13.58
CA GLY A 463 18.90 22.72 -12.38
C GLY A 463 19.54 21.35 -12.52
N LYS A 464 19.59 20.58 -11.44
CA LYS A 464 20.14 19.23 -11.44
C LYS A 464 19.01 18.22 -11.50
N ASP A 465 18.93 17.43 -12.59
CA ASP A 465 18.04 16.27 -12.63
C ASP A 465 18.59 15.15 -11.74
N ILE A 466 17.84 14.77 -10.72
CA ILE A 466 18.28 13.77 -9.76
C ILE A 466 18.22 12.34 -10.31
N LEU A 467 17.41 12.08 -11.34
CA LEU A 467 17.27 10.74 -11.92
C LEU A 467 18.49 10.38 -12.78
N SER A 468 19.02 11.33 -13.53
CA SER A 468 20.21 11.15 -14.38
C SER A 468 21.51 11.68 -13.76
N GLY A 469 21.41 12.53 -12.74
CA GLY A 469 22.53 13.25 -12.13
C GLY A 469 23.07 14.39 -13.00
N LYS A 470 22.45 14.69 -14.15
CA LYS A 470 22.91 15.68 -15.13
C LYS A 470 22.34 17.08 -14.83
N THR A 471 23.07 18.10 -15.27
CA THR A 471 22.55 19.46 -15.32
C THR A 471 21.61 19.61 -16.53
N VAL A 472 20.42 20.15 -16.25
CA VAL A 472 19.40 20.49 -17.24
C VAL A 472 19.40 22.00 -17.45
N SER A 473 19.54 22.45 -18.70
CA SER A 473 19.42 23.88 -19.06
C SER A 473 17.94 24.29 -19.05
N LEU A 474 17.65 25.40 -18.39
CA LEU A 474 16.30 25.97 -18.27
C LEU A 474 16.24 27.30 -19.05
N GLY A 475 16.33 27.20 -20.37
CA GLY A 475 16.27 28.35 -21.31
C GLY A 475 14.83 28.76 -21.63
N GLU A 476 14.55 29.01 -22.93
CA GLU A 476 13.18 29.37 -23.35
C GLU A 476 12.27 28.16 -23.47
N GLU A 477 12.83 27.03 -23.84
CA GLU A 477 12.13 25.77 -24.05
C GLU A 477 12.95 24.57 -23.57
N LEU A 478 12.28 23.46 -23.30
CA LEU A 478 12.90 22.19 -22.95
C LEU A 478 12.35 21.07 -23.84
N LYS A 479 13.27 20.27 -24.39
CA LYS A 479 12.93 19.04 -25.12
C LYS A 479 12.90 17.87 -24.16
N MET A 480 11.86 17.06 -24.26
CA MET A 480 11.69 15.83 -23.49
C MET A 480 11.50 14.66 -24.44
N ALA A 481 12.24 13.58 -24.23
CA ALA A 481 12.03 12.33 -24.95
C ALA A 481 10.65 11.71 -24.63
N ALA A 482 10.24 10.75 -25.46
CA ALA A 482 9.01 9.98 -25.21
C ALA A 482 9.02 9.35 -23.80
N ARG A 483 7.93 9.53 -23.05
CA ARG A 483 7.75 9.01 -21.67
C ARG A 483 8.85 9.42 -20.66
N GLU A 484 9.62 10.45 -20.96
CA GLU A 484 10.67 10.94 -20.06
C GLU A 484 10.09 11.58 -18.82
N SER A 485 10.78 11.35 -17.70
CA SER A 485 10.56 12.02 -16.42
C SER A 485 11.80 12.78 -16.01
N LEU A 486 11.63 14.01 -15.56
CA LEU A 486 12.69 14.85 -15.00
C LEU A 486 12.28 15.27 -13.57
N VAL A 487 13.23 15.18 -12.65
CA VAL A 487 13.10 15.65 -11.27
C VAL A 487 14.24 16.60 -10.98
N ILE A 488 13.96 17.90 -11.07
CA ILE A 488 14.98 18.95 -11.16
C ILE A 488 15.04 19.73 -9.83
N GLU A 489 16.18 19.68 -9.15
CA GLU A 489 16.50 20.58 -8.04
C GLU A 489 16.96 21.93 -8.59
N LEU A 490 16.32 23.02 -8.08
CA LEU A 490 16.60 24.40 -8.45
C LEU A 490 17.38 25.13 -7.36
#